data_3c49fc641e476d2a08c47dd4d6728b7d
#
_entry.id   3c49fc641e476d2a08c47dd4d6728b7d
#
_cell.length_a   1.000
_cell.length_b   1.000
_cell.length_c   1.000
_cell.angle_alpha   90.00
_cell.angle_beta   90.00
_cell.angle_gamma   90.00
#
_symmetry.space_group_name_H-M   'P 1'
#
loop_
_entity.id
_entity.type
_entity.pdbx_description
1 polymer ?
#
loop_
_entity_poly.entity_id
_entity_poly.type
_entity_poly.pdbx_seq_one_letter_code
_entity_poly.pdbx_strand_id
1 'polypeptide(L)'
;MLILLETPGAGMTGDDVVSRDNRSGTARNLSRFCDEAALPREETVLWNVVPWMVHAPGATNRPLRRGEVAEGLGTIPPLLDLLPRLRAAVLLGRPAARAEPAIRAARPGLPVFTAPHPSPTIVCTHPRVGERIVAALRTAAAEVH
;
A
#
# COMPACT_ATOMS: atom_id res chain seq x y z
N MET A 1 5.05 -10.53 2.76
CA MET A 1 4.76 -9.58 1.65
C MET A 1 4.61 -8.16 2.18
N LEU A 2 5.12 -7.14 1.49
CA LEU A 2 4.82 -5.72 1.76
C LEU A 2 3.64 -5.27 0.87
N ILE A 3 2.63 -4.65 1.47
CA ILE A 3 1.58 -3.93 0.76
C ILE A 3 1.77 -2.43 1.05
N LEU A 4 2.19 -1.68 0.04
CA LEU A 4 2.47 -0.25 0.15
C LEU A 4 1.30 0.56 -0.40
N LEU A 5 0.75 1.41 0.46
CA LEU A 5 -0.35 2.34 0.17
C LEU A 5 0.21 3.77 0.03
N GLU A 6 -0.67 4.77 0.02
CA GLU A 6 -0.28 6.16 -0.23
C GLU A 6 0.09 6.92 1.05
N THR A 7 -0.88 7.23 1.90
CA THR A 7 -0.74 8.03 3.13
C THR A 7 -1.90 7.74 4.09
N PRO A 8 -1.74 7.99 5.39
CA PRO A 8 -2.87 7.91 6.32
C PRO A 8 -4.01 8.83 5.86
N GLY A 9 -5.25 8.32 5.87
CA GLY A 9 -6.44 9.10 5.52
C GLY A 9 -6.74 10.20 6.54
N ALA A 10 -7.47 11.23 6.13
CA ALA A 10 -7.83 12.37 7.00
C ALA A 10 -8.66 11.97 8.24
N GLY A 11 -9.32 10.81 8.21
CA GLY A 11 -10.06 10.28 9.37
C GLY A 11 -9.20 9.51 10.38
N MET A 12 -7.91 9.34 10.12
CA MET A 12 -6.97 8.69 11.05
C MET A 12 -6.39 9.71 12.02
N THR A 13 -6.07 9.27 13.23
CA THR A 13 -5.33 10.06 14.22
C THR A 13 -3.83 9.70 14.18
N GLY A 14 -2.99 10.52 14.84
CA GLY A 14 -1.55 10.27 14.88
C GLY A 14 -1.13 8.94 15.54
N ASP A 15 -2.03 8.36 16.35
CA ASP A 15 -1.81 7.10 17.06
C ASP A 15 -2.33 5.88 16.28
N ASP A 16 -3.03 6.11 15.16
CA ASP A 16 -3.57 5.02 14.34
C ASP A 16 -2.46 4.35 13.51
N VAL A 17 -2.45 3.03 13.55
CA VAL A 17 -1.57 2.20 12.72
C VAL A 17 -2.32 1.82 11.43
N VAL A 18 -1.62 1.78 10.30
CA VAL A 18 -2.20 1.28 9.06
C VAL A 18 -2.59 -0.18 9.21
N SER A 19 -3.88 -0.49 9.04
CA SER A 19 -4.44 -1.82 9.28
C SER A 19 -5.62 -2.10 8.34
N ARG A 20 -5.85 -3.39 8.06
CA ARG A 20 -7.08 -3.85 7.40
C ARG A 20 -8.34 -3.64 8.25
N ASP A 21 -8.18 -3.40 9.56
CA ASP A 21 -9.28 -3.20 10.51
C ASP A 21 -9.67 -1.73 10.69
N ASN A 22 -8.96 -0.81 10.05
CA ASN A 22 -9.28 0.60 10.12
C ASN A 22 -10.69 0.88 9.57
N ARG A 23 -11.41 1.80 10.23
CA ARG A 23 -12.77 2.18 9.87
C ARG A 23 -12.81 3.09 8.63
N SER A 24 -12.22 2.63 7.54
CA SER A 24 -12.21 3.36 6.28
C SER A 24 -12.69 2.48 5.12
N GLY A 25 -13.18 3.12 4.06
CA GLY A 25 -13.55 2.40 2.84
C GLY A 25 -12.36 1.72 2.17
N THR A 26 -11.18 2.32 2.25
CA THR A 26 -9.93 1.74 1.76
C THR A 26 -9.58 0.45 2.50
N ALA A 27 -9.63 0.45 3.83
CA ALA A 27 -9.33 -0.72 4.65
C ALA A 27 -10.33 -1.86 4.39
N ARG A 28 -11.64 -1.55 4.30
CA ARG A 28 -12.67 -2.54 3.95
C ARG A 28 -12.44 -3.18 2.59
N ASN A 29 -12.14 -2.37 1.58
CA ASN A 29 -11.83 -2.89 0.24
C ASN A 29 -10.55 -3.73 0.26
N LEU A 30 -9.49 -3.25 0.91
CA LEU A 30 -8.23 -3.99 1.00
C LEU A 30 -8.42 -5.34 1.72
N SER A 31 -9.14 -5.36 2.84
CA SER A 31 -9.45 -6.61 3.56
C SER A 31 -10.16 -7.60 2.64
N ARG A 32 -11.23 -7.16 1.99
CA ARG A 32 -11.97 -7.99 1.04
C ARG A 32 -11.07 -8.53 -0.08
N PHE A 33 -10.26 -7.70 -0.71
CA PHE A 33 -9.38 -8.11 -1.81
C PHE A 33 -8.27 -9.08 -1.35
N CYS A 34 -7.77 -8.91 -0.13
CA CYS A 34 -6.83 -9.88 0.47
C CYS A 34 -7.49 -11.23 0.72
N ASP A 35 -8.74 -11.23 1.21
CA ASP A 35 -9.52 -12.46 1.42
C ASP A 35 -9.79 -13.17 0.09
N GLU A 36 -10.21 -12.42 -0.94
CA GLU A 36 -10.40 -12.94 -2.30
C GLU A 36 -9.09 -13.48 -2.92
N ALA A 37 -7.95 -12.94 -2.54
CA ALA A 37 -6.63 -13.41 -2.96
C ALA A 37 -6.09 -14.57 -2.09
N ALA A 38 -6.83 -15.01 -1.09
CA ALA A 38 -6.43 -16.00 -0.09
C ALA A 38 -5.10 -15.63 0.61
N LEU A 39 -4.92 -14.35 0.95
CA LEU A 39 -3.72 -13.80 1.52
C LEU A 39 -3.88 -13.58 3.04
N PRO A 40 -3.27 -14.44 3.88
CA PRO A 40 -3.35 -14.34 5.33
C PRO A 40 -2.76 -13.03 5.88
N ARG A 41 -3.26 -12.56 7.02
CA ARG A 41 -2.80 -11.32 7.65
C ARG A 41 -1.34 -11.40 8.09
N GLU A 42 -0.97 -12.51 8.68
CA GLU A 42 0.36 -12.81 9.22
C GLU A 42 1.46 -12.83 8.16
N GLU A 43 1.10 -12.96 6.90
CA GLU A 43 2.04 -12.93 5.78
C GLU A 43 2.23 -11.54 5.20
N THR A 44 1.56 -10.52 5.75
CA THR A 44 1.57 -9.16 5.20
C THR A 44 2.02 -8.12 6.20
N VAL A 45 2.76 -7.13 5.68
CA VAL A 45 3.04 -5.86 6.33
C VAL A 45 2.39 -4.76 5.49
N LEU A 46 1.55 -3.95 6.12
CA LEU A 46 0.98 -2.77 5.50
C LEU A 46 1.82 -1.54 5.84
N TRP A 47 2.08 -0.71 4.84
CA TRP A 47 2.78 0.54 5.02
C TRP A 47 2.28 1.61 4.05
N ASN A 48 2.61 2.87 4.30
CA ASN A 48 2.32 3.98 3.40
C ASN A 48 3.62 4.55 2.83
N VAL A 49 3.64 4.92 1.54
CA VAL A 49 4.80 5.58 0.93
C VAL A 49 5.09 6.92 1.60
N VAL A 50 4.06 7.63 2.07
CA VAL A 50 4.16 8.80 2.95
C VAL A 50 3.57 8.39 4.31
N PRO A 51 4.39 7.91 5.27
CA PRO A 51 3.87 7.26 6.48
C PRO A 51 3.41 8.24 7.58
N TRP A 52 3.39 9.53 7.32
CA TRP A 52 2.90 10.56 8.26
C TRP A 52 1.62 11.23 7.77
N MET A 53 0.93 11.90 8.67
CA MET A 53 -0.27 12.67 8.38
C MET A 53 0.06 13.91 7.54
N VAL A 54 -0.58 14.04 6.38
CA VAL A 54 -0.47 15.21 5.49
C VAL A 54 -1.74 16.05 5.48
N HIS A 55 -2.80 15.55 6.09
CA HIS A 55 -4.11 16.20 6.16
C HIS A 55 -4.22 16.97 7.47
N ALA A 56 -4.73 18.22 7.40
CA ALA A 56 -5.08 18.97 8.61
C ALA A 56 -6.24 18.27 9.36
N PRO A 57 -6.32 18.39 10.70
CA PRO A 57 -7.44 17.84 11.47
C PRO A 57 -8.79 18.32 10.91
N GLY A 58 -9.71 17.39 10.69
CA GLY A 58 -11.05 17.69 10.14
C GLY A 58 -11.10 18.01 8.64
N ALA A 59 -9.97 18.01 7.94
CA ALA A 59 -9.92 18.20 6.50
C ALA A 59 -10.37 16.96 5.73
N THR A 60 -10.71 17.15 4.46
CA THR A 60 -10.91 16.04 3.51
C THR A 60 -9.59 15.55 2.95
N ASN A 61 -9.57 14.31 2.46
CA ASN A 61 -8.43 13.76 1.75
C ASN A 61 -8.09 14.62 0.52
N ARG A 62 -6.83 14.88 0.32
CA ARG A 62 -6.29 15.54 -0.87
C ARG A 62 -5.20 14.69 -1.52
N PRO A 63 -4.89 14.88 -2.80
CA PRO A 63 -3.74 14.26 -3.42
C PRO A 63 -2.42 14.64 -2.72
N LEU A 64 -1.49 13.70 -2.68
CA LEU A 64 -0.13 13.95 -2.18
C LEU A 64 0.59 14.96 -3.07
N ARG A 65 1.34 15.87 -2.44
CA ARG A 65 2.23 16.79 -3.13
C ARG A 65 3.50 16.06 -3.58
N ARG A 66 4.11 16.54 -4.65
CA ARG A 66 5.33 15.94 -5.20
C ARG A 66 6.48 15.86 -4.17
N GLY A 67 6.64 16.90 -3.35
CA GLY A 67 7.66 16.94 -2.28
C GLY A 67 7.40 15.93 -1.18
N GLU A 68 6.13 15.74 -0.78
CA GLU A 68 5.73 14.75 0.23
C GLU A 68 6.07 13.32 -0.25
N VAL A 69 5.79 13.03 -1.50
CA VAL A 69 6.15 11.71 -2.08
C VAL A 69 7.66 11.55 -2.15
N ALA A 70 8.40 12.58 -2.58
CA ALA A 70 9.86 12.52 -2.66
C ALA A 70 10.49 12.26 -1.27
N GLU A 71 10.00 12.93 -0.24
CA GLU A 71 10.42 12.70 1.15
C GLU A 71 10.06 11.29 1.61
N GLY A 72 8.82 10.85 1.34
CA GLY A 72 8.35 9.50 1.66
C GLY A 72 9.19 8.39 1.02
N LEU A 73 9.60 8.57 -0.23
CA LEU A 73 10.48 7.61 -0.92
C LEU A 73 11.81 7.41 -0.21
N GLY A 74 12.33 8.43 0.50
CA GLY A 74 13.51 8.32 1.33
C GLY A 74 13.37 7.35 2.51
N THR A 75 12.14 7.03 2.92
CA THR A 75 11.88 6.08 4.01
C THR A 75 11.86 4.61 3.56
N ILE A 76 11.86 4.35 2.26
CA ILE A 76 11.75 2.99 1.72
C ILE A 76 12.99 2.12 2.02
N PRO A 77 14.23 2.56 1.79
CA PRO A 77 15.38 1.73 2.11
C PRO A 77 15.43 1.30 3.59
N PRO A 78 15.32 2.19 4.59
CA PRO A 78 15.31 1.77 6.00
C PRO A 78 14.10 0.88 6.35
N LEU A 79 12.93 1.06 5.73
CA LEU A 79 11.81 0.13 5.90
C LEU A 79 12.18 -1.28 5.44
N LEU A 80 12.84 -1.40 4.29
CA LEU A 80 13.24 -2.70 3.75
C LEU A 80 14.28 -3.39 4.64
N ASP A 81 15.16 -2.63 5.30
CA ASP A 81 16.14 -3.17 6.25
C ASP A 81 15.46 -3.83 7.47
N LEU A 82 14.31 -3.32 7.87
CA LEU A 82 13.48 -3.91 8.94
C LEU A 82 12.74 -5.18 8.49
N LEU A 83 12.71 -5.47 7.19
CA LEU A 83 11.97 -6.59 6.61
C LEU A 83 12.91 -7.61 5.92
N PRO A 84 13.84 -8.24 6.65
CA PRO A 84 14.87 -9.11 6.04
C PRO A 84 14.28 -10.34 5.32
N ARG A 85 13.09 -10.79 5.73
CA ARG A 85 12.39 -11.94 5.14
C ARG A 85 11.35 -11.57 4.08
N LEU A 86 11.38 -10.32 3.59
CA LEU A 86 10.46 -9.87 2.56
C LEU A 86 10.67 -10.66 1.26
N ARG A 87 9.59 -11.19 0.69
CA ARG A 87 9.61 -12.01 -0.53
C ARG A 87 8.89 -11.39 -1.72
N ALA A 88 8.00 -10.45 -1.48
CA ALA A 88 7.30 -9.70 -2.55
C ALA A 88 6.81 -8.36 -2.03
N ALA A 89 6.59 -7.41 -2.94
CA ALA A 89 5.96 -6.12 -2.65
C ALA A 89 4.82 -5.84 -3.64
N VAL A 90 3.71 -5.32 -3.14
CA VAL A 90 2.57 -4.85 -3.94
C VAL A 90 2.36 -3.36 -3.66
N LEU A 91 2.44 -2.54 -4.70
CA LEU A 91 2.35 -1.09 -4.64
C LEU A 91 0.97 -0.66 -5.13
N LEU A 92 0.15 -0.13 -4.24
CA LEU A 92 -1.25 0.20 -4.50
C LEU A 92 -1.45 1.72 -4.68
N GLY A 93 -1.66 2.12 -5.93
CA GLY A 93 -1.84 3.51 -6.33
C GLY A 93 -0.58 4.15 -6.92
N ARG A 94 -0.77 5.28 -7.60
CA ARG A 94 0.32 5.97 -8.32
C ARG A 94 1.45 6.46 -7.41
N PRO A 95 1.18 7.08 -6.23
CA PRO A 95 2.24 7.48 -5.31
C PRO A 95 3.07 6.29 -4.82
N ALA A 96 2.42 5.18 -4.42
CA ALA A 96 3.10 3.97 -3.99
C ALA A 96 3.94 3.34 -5.12
N ALA A 97 3.44 3.32 -6.35
CA ALA A 97 4.15 2.79 -7.51
C ALA A 97 5.49 3.51 -7.77
N ARG A 98 5.64 4.76 -7.33
CA ARG A 98 6.91 5.50 -7.44
C ARG A 98 8.02 4.96 -6.56
N ALA A 99 7.70 4.08 -5.61
CA ALA A 99 8.69 3.41 -4.77
C ALA A 99 9.41 2.26 -5.49
N GLU A 100 8.89 1.79 -6.63
CA GLU A 100 9.47 0.63 -7.35
C GLU A 100 10.97 0.77 -7.65
N PRO A 101 11.49 1.89 -8.20
CA PRO A 101 12.92 2.04 -8.44
C PRO A 101 13.76 1.95 -7.16
N ALA A 102 13.31 2.56 -6.06
CA ALA A 102 14.01 2.50 -4.78
C ALA A 102 14.02 1.08 -4.20
N ILE A 103 12.90 0.36 -4.30
CA ILE A 103 12.80 -1.03 -3.87
C ILE A 103 13.74 -1.91 -4.69
N ARG A 104 13.74 -1.77 -6.02
CA ARG A 104 14.62 -2.56 -6.91
C ARG A 104 16.09 -2.27 -6.69
N ALA A 105 16.45 -1.02 -6.38
CA ALA A 105 17.82 -0.65 -6.05
C ALA A 105 18.28 -1.26 -4.71
N ALA A 106 17.42 -1.21 -3.67
CA ALA A 106 17.74 -1.74 -2.34
C ALA A 106 17.66 -3.28 -2.28
N ARG A 107 16.79 -3.90 -3.05
CA ARG A 107 16.54 -5.35 -3.08
C ARG A 107 16.44 -5.85 -4.53
N PRO A 108 17.59 -5.97 -5.25
CA PRO A 108 17.61 -6.57 -6.57
C PRO A 108 17.02 -7.98 -6.53
N GLY A 109 16.08 -8.26 -7.44
CA GLY A 109 15.42 -9.56 -7.50
C GLY A 109 14.14 -9.70 -6.63
N LEU A 110 13.80 -8.73 -5.79
CA LEU A 110 12.49 -8.76 -5.11
C LEU A 110 11.37 -8.55 -6.12
N PRO A 111 10.40 -9.49 -6.24
CA PRO A 111 9.22 -9.31 -7.08
C PRO A 111 8.40 -8.10 -6.62
N VAL A 112 8.10 -7.18 -7.55
CA VAL A 112 7.31 -5.97 -7.29
C VAL A 112 6.14 -5.93 -8.26
N PHE A 113 4.94 -5.80 -7.73
CA PHE A 113 3.69 -5.72 -8.46
C PHE A 113 3.01 -4.38 -8.21
N THR A 114 2.33 -3.84 -9.20
CA THR A 114 1.58 -2.58 -9.08
C THR A 114 0.12 -2.80 -9.41
N ALA A 115 -0.76 -2.13 -8.66
CA ALA A 115 -2.20 -2.15 -8.92
C ALA A 115 -2.84 -0.81 -8.53
N PRO A 116 -4.10 -0.56 -8.92
CA PRO A 116 -4.83 0.63 -8.48
C PRO A 116 -4.95 0.72 -6.95
N HIS A 117 -5.17 1.94 -6.44
CA HIS A 117 -5.42 2.15 -5.01
C HIS A 117 -6.81 1.61 -4.61
N PRO A 118 -6.96 0.95 -3.45
CA PRO A 118 -8.22 0.32 -3.04
C PRO A 118 -9.25 1.28 -2.44
N SER A 119 -9.06 2.61 -2.58
CA SER A 119 -10.06 3.58 -2.12
C SER A 119 -11.39 3.41 -2.84
N PRO A 120 -12.53 3.67 -2.17
CA PRO A 120 -13.84 3.59 -2.81
C PRO A 120 -13.96 4.44 -4.07
N THR A 121 -13.37 5.63 -4.07
CA THR A 121 -13.38 6.56 -5.22
C THR A 121 -12.68 6.02 -6.46
N ILE A 122 -11.72 5.14 -6.30
CA ILE A 122 -11.02 4.47 -7.42
C ILE A 122 -11.72 3.17 -7.78
N VAL A 123 -12.08 2.35 -6.78
CA VAL A 123 -12.70 1.04 -7.01
C VAL A 123 -14.06 1.17 -7.70
N CYS A 124 -14.85 2.21 -7.40
CA CYS A 124 -16.15 2.43 -8.02
C CYS A 124 -16.08 2.88 -9.48
N THR A 125 -14.92 3.26 -9.99
CA THR A 125 -14.81 3.76 -11.38
C THR A 125 -15.03 2.68 -12.42
N HIS A 126 -14.61 1.44 -12.13
CA HIS A 126 -14.79 0.31 -13.03
C HIS A 126 -14.64 -1.03 -12.29
N PRO A 127 -15.47 -2.07 -12.60
CA PRO A 127 -15.37 -3.40 -11.98
C PRO A 127 -13.97 -4.03 -12.06
N ARG A 128 -13.26 -3.84 -13.18
CA ARG A 128 -11.89 -4.36 -13.38
C ARG A 128 -10.85 -3.79 -12.41
N VAL A 129 -11.14 -2.69 -11.71
CA VAL A 129 -10.19 -2.14 -10.72
C VAL A 129 -9.99 -3.13 -9.58
N GLY A 130 -11.07 -3.65 -9.00
CA GLY A 130 -10.99 -4.69 -7.97
C GLY A 130 -10.31 -5.96 -8.47
N GLU A 131 -10.68 -6.43 -9.65
CA GLU A 131 -10.08 -7.62 -10.29
C GLU A 131 -8.55 -7.48 -10.43
N ARG A 132 -8.07 -6.30 -10.86
CA ARG A 132 -6.64 -6.02 -10.99
C ARG A 132 -5.91 -6.01 -9.65
N ILE A 133 -6.54 -5.48 -8.61
CA ILE A 133 -5.98 -5.50 -7.25
C ILE A 133 -5.85 -6.94 -6.76
N VAL A 134 -6.92 -7.73 -6.87
CA VAL A 134 -6.93 -9.14 -6.47
C VAL A 134 -5.90 -9.96 -7.25
N ALA A 135 -5.80 -9.74 -8.56
CA ALA A 135 -4.82 -10.42 -9.40
C ALA A 135 -3.37 -10.12 -8.96
N ALA A 136 -3.04 -8.85 -8.70
CA ALA A 136 -1.72 -8.47 -8.21
C ALA A 136 -1.39 -9.09 -6.84
N LEU A 137 -2.34 -9.07 -5.91
CA LEU A 137 -2.19 -9.68 -4.58
C LEU A 137 -2.00 -11.20 -4.70
N ARG A 138 -2.78 -11.86 -5.54
CA ARG A 138 -2.69 -13.32 -5.75
C ARG A 138 -1.37 -13.72 -6.40
N THR A 139 -0.91 -12.97 -7.40
CA THR A 139 0.40 -13.23 -8.03
C THR A 139 1.53 -13.04 -7.02
N ALA A 140 1.47 -11.97 -6.22
CA ALA A 140 2.47 -11.73 -5.18
C ALA A 140 2.42 -12.78 -4.05
N ALA A 141 1.25 -13.32 -3.71
CA ALA A 141 1.10 -14.38 -2.72
C ALA A 141 1.83 -15.67 -3.15
N ALA A 142 1.84 -15.98 -4.45
CA ALA A 142 2.57 -17.13 -4.99
C ALA A 142 4.09 -17.04 -4.81
N GLU A 143 4.65 -15.83 -4.65
CA GLU A 143 6.07 -15.62 -4.38
C GLU A 143 6.44 -15.81 -2.90
N VAL A 144 5.44 -15.84 -2.02
CA VAL A 144 5.65 -15.98 -0.57
C VAL A 144 5.70 -17.46 -0.16
N HIS A 145 5.00 -18.31 -0.88
CA HIS A 145 4.94 -19.75 -0.68
C HIS A 145 5.96 -20.47 -1.55
#